data_78f4e889500e473cf3b035458d73b17c
#
_entry.id   78f4e889500e473cf3b035458d73b17c
#
_cell.length_a   1.000
_cell.length_b   1.000
_cell.length_c   1.000
_cell.angle_alpha   90.00
_cell.angle_beta   90.00
_cell.angle_gamma   90.00
#
_symmetry.space_group_name_H-M   'P 1'
#
loop_
_entity.id
_entity.type
_entity.pdbx_description
1 polymer ?
#
loop_
_entity_poly.entity_id
_entity_poly.type
_entity_poly.pdbx_seq_one_letter_code
_entity_poly.pdbx_strand_id
1 'polypeptide(L)'
;MNSFTAIDLSQLPAPQVVEQIDYEQILAERKAYAISLWPAEEQAEIAGRLDMESEPLTKLLEENAYREMVWRQRVNEASVANMLALAKGTDLENLAANYNVKRLTIQKANPSAVPPIPKLMESDDSLRERAQMAWEGLSTAGPRNSYIFHARSADGQVADATAESPFPAEAVVTVQSALGDGYAPPALLAIVKAYLSDDDRRPVGDRLTVQSAEIINYQVKAKIFLLTAGPESELILKAAETSLLKFAHQRRRLGLEVSESVVHAYLHVEGVRKVVLEGWVDIVATKYQAPYCTLIDLALGVE
;
A
#
# COMPACT_ATOMS: atom_id res chain seq x y z
N MET A 1 10.75 -17.61 -7.43
CA MET A 1 10.52 -17.17 -6.03
C MET A 1 11.23 -15.85 -5.85
N ASN A 2 10.51 -14.78 -5.50
CA ASN A 2 11.13 -13.51 -5.12
C ASN A 2 12.04 -13.75 -3.92
N SER A 3 13.27 -13.27 -4.00
CA SER A 3 14.29 -13.53 -2.96
C SER A 3 14.05 -12.75 -1.66
N PHE A 4 13.29 -11.68 -1.72
CA PHE A 4 12.86 -10.90 -0.56
C PHE A 4 11.36 -11.11 -0.36
N THR A 5 11.03 -11.85 0.69
CA THR A 5 9.67 -11.92 1.19
C THR A 5 9.61 -10.99 2.39
N ALA A 6 9.33 -9.70 2.12
CA ALA A 6 8.95 -8.80 3.20
C ALA A 6 7.76 -9.41 3.94
N ILE A 7 7.76 -9.29 5.26
CA ILE A 7 6.56 -9.61 6.03
C ILE A 7 5.43 -8.72 5.48
N ASP A 8 4.33 -9.34 5.09
CA ASP A 8 3.14 -8.58 4.69
C ASP A 8 2.55 -7.88 5.91
N LEU A 9 2.90 -6.63 6.08
CA LEU A 9 2.47 -5.82 7.22
C LEU A 9 0.94 -5.64 7.26
N SER A 10 0.22 -5.84 6.15
CA SER A 10 -1.24 -5.76 6.10
C SER A 10 -1.92 -6.96 6.78
N GLN A 11 -1.20 -8.07 6.95
CA GLN A 11 -1.68 -9.28 7.61
C GLN A 11 -1.41 -9.30 9.12
N LEU A 12 -0.74 -8.28 9.65
CA LEU A 12 -0.50 -8.18 11.08
C LEU A 12 -1.83 -7.95 11.82
N PRO A 13 -2.02 -8.59 12.99
CA PRO A 13 -3.19 -8.34 13.82
C PRO A 13 -3.24 -6.86 14.25
N ALA A 14 -4.45 -6.36 14.48
CA ALA A 14 -4.63 -5.02 15.01
C ALA A 14 -3.85 -4.85 16.33
N PRO A 15 -3.13 -3.72 16.50
CA PRO A 15 -2.36 -3.50 17.72
C PRO A 15 -3.30 -3.37 18.93
N GLN A 16 -2.97 -4.03 20.03
CA GLN A 16 -3.78 -3.99 21.26
C GLN A 16 -3.87 -2.60 21.90
N VAL A 17 -2.92 -1.72 21.59
CA VAL A 17 -2.89 -0.33 22.10
C VAL A 17 -3.97 0.54 21.45
N VAL A 18 -4.53 0.12 20.30
CA VAL A 18 -5.61 0.84 19.64
C VAL A 18 -6.94 0.34 20.21
N GLU A 19 -7.58 1.20 20.98
CA GLU A 19 -8.87 0.91 21.63
C GLU A 19 -10.04 1.15 20.67
N GLN A 20 -11.06 0.32 20.76
CA GLN A 20 -12.36 0.65 20.16
C GLN A 20 -13.08 1.62 21.09
N ILE A 21 -13.34 2.82 20.60
CA ILE A 21 -13.90 3.91 21.40
C ILE A 21 -15.40 3.97 21.18
N ASP A 22 -16.16 3.88 22.27
CA ASP A 22 -17.62 4.04 22.31
C ASP A 22 -17.97 5.19 23.24
N TYR A 23 -18.61 6.23 22.70
CA TYR A 23 -19.03 7.42 23.46
C TYR A 23 -20.07 7.07 24.54
N GLU A 24 -21.03 6.22 24.21
CA GLU A 24 -22.10 5.86 25.14
C GLU A 24 -21.56 5.07 26.33
N GLN A 25 -20.61 4.18 26.07
CA GLN A 25 -19.94 3.46 27.15
C GLN A 25 -19.15 4.42 28.06
N ILE A 26 -18.38 5.34 27.49
CA ILE A 26 -17.63 6.35 28.28
C ILE A 26 -18.57 7.20 29.12
N LEU A 27 -19.70 7.64 28.55
CA LEU A 27 -20.70 8.43 29.26
C LEU A 27 -21.34 7.63 30.40
N ALA A 28 -21.71 6.37 30.16
CA ALA A 28 -22.25 5.48 31.17
C ALA A 28 -21.27 5.24 32.34
N GLU A 29 -20.00 4.99 32.05
CA GLU A 29 -18.96 4.83 33.05
C GLU A 29 -18.77 6.11 33.89
N ARG A 30 -18.79 7.28 33.26
CA ARG A 30 -18.68 8.57 33.93
C ARG A 30 -19.90 8.85 34.81
N LYS A 31 -21.12 8.57 34.36
CA LYS A 31 -22.34 8.68 35.16
C LYS A 31 -22.28 7.76 36.37
N ALA A 32 -21.89 6.49 36.19
CA ALA A 32 -21.73 5.54 37.26
C ALA A 32 -20.69 5.97 38.29
N TYR A 33 -19.55 6.48 37.84
CA TYR A 33 -18.52 7.01 38.72
C TYR A 33 -19.01 8.25 39.49
N ALA A 34 -19.68 9.20 38.81
CA ALA A 34 -20.24 10.39 39.48
C ALA A 34 -21.23 10.01 40.58
N ILE A 35 -22.12 9.04 40.32
CA ILE A 35 -23.08 8.52 41.30
C ILE A 35 -22.34 7.93 42.53
N SER A 36 -21.27 7.15 42.26
CA SER A 36 -20.49 6.49 43.34
C SER A 36 -19.80 7.44 44.33
N LEU A 37 -19.63 8.71 43.93
CA LEU A 37 -19.02 9.75 44.80
C LEU A 37 -20.00 10.30 45.86
N TRP A 38 -21.30 10.00 45.73
CA TRP A 38 -22.34 10.43 46.68
C TRP A 38 -22.56 9.39 47.76
N PRO A 39 -23.06 9.81 48.97
CA PRO A 39 -23.47 8.86 49.98
C PRO A 39 -24.49 7.86 49.49
N ALA A 40 -24.43 6.63 50.00
CA ALA A 40 -25.26 5.53 49.49
C ALA A 40 -26.77 5.83 49.46
N GLU A 41 -27.25 6.59 50.47
CA GLU A 41 -28.63 7.04 50.60
C GLU A 41 -29.09 8.05 49.54
N GLU A 42 -28.16 8.74 48.88
CA GLU A 42 -28.44 9.79 47.90
C GLU A 42 -28.26 9.26 46.44
N GLN A 43 -27.56 8.15 46.25
CA GLN A 43 -27.19 7.63 44.94
C GLN A 43 -28.38 7.39 44.02
N ALA A 44 -29.49 6.89 44.55
CA ALA A 44 -30.71 6.61 43.75
C ALA A 44 -31.35 7.91 43.22
N GLU A 45 -31.37 8.99 44.04
CA GLU A 45 -31.87 10.30 43.61
C GLU A 45 -30.99 10.91 42.53
N ILE A 46 -29.66 10.86 42.73
CA ILE A 46 -28.69 11.39 41.78
C ILE A 46 -28.75 10.63 40.45
N ALA A 47 -28.90 9.30 40.47
CA ALA A 47 -29.07 8.51 39.25
C ALA A 47 -30.31 8.97 38.47
N GLY A 48 -31.46 9.13 39.11
CA GLY A 48 -32.69 9.64 38.48
C GLY A 48 -32.53 11.05 37.88
N ARG A 49 -31.72 11.91 38.51
CA ARG A 49 -31.43 13.27 37.98
C ARG A 49 -30.53 13.16 36.73
N LEU A 50 -29.50 12.31 36.74
CA LEU A 50 -28.57 12.14 35.62
C LEU A 50 -29.20 11.45 34.41
N ASP A 51 -30.39 10.87 34.54
CA ASP A 51 -31.17 10.36 33.40
C ASP A 51 -31.89 11.47 32.63
N MET A 52 -32.03 12.67 33.22
CA MET A 52 -32.65 13.83 32.59
C MET A 52 -31.64 14.55 31.69
N GLU A 53 -31.93 14.66 30.39
CA GLU A 53 -31.08 15.38 29.41
C GLU A 53 -30.94 16.88 29.71
N SER A 54 -31.92 17.49 30.40
CA SER A 54 -31.91 18.91 30.76
C SER A 54 -31.13 19.21 32.03
N GLU A 55 -30.68 18.21 32.76
CA GLU A 55 -29.91 18.40 33.99
C GLU A 55 -28.50 18.96 33.64
N PRO A 56 -28.09 20.11 34.25
CA PRO A 56 -26.78 20.70 33.96
C PRO A 56 -25.60 19.78 34.26
N LEU A 57 -25.71 18.92 35.29
CA LEU A 57 -24.67 17.96 35.62
C LEU A 57 -24.55 16.88 34.53
N THR A 58 -25.65 16.45 33.93
CA THR A 58 -25.64 15.54 32.77
C THR A 58 -24.91 16.17 31.61
N LYS A 59 -25.20 17.43 31.26
CA LYS A 59 -24.47 18.16 30.19
C LYS A 59 -22.98 18.29 30.47
N LEU A 60 -22.57 18.48 31.71
CA LEU A 60 -21.17 18.49 32.07
C LEU A 60 -20.51 17.12 31.89
N LEU A 61 -21.18 16.03 32.23
CA LEU A 61 -20.69 14.67 32.03
C LEU A 61 -20.60 14.30 30.54
N GLU A 62 -21.57 14.73 29.73
CA GLU A 62 -21.56 14.55 28.27
C GLU A 62 -20.34 15.26 27.64
N GLU A 63 -20.08 16.52 28.04
CA GLU A 63 -18.93 17.29 27.58
C GLU A 63 -17.61 16.62 27.99
N ASN A 64 -17.50 16.13 29.21
CA ASN A 64 -16.33 15.44 29.71
C ASN A 64 -16.13 14.09 28.98
N ALA A 65 -17.21 13.33 28.71
CA ALA A 65 -17.16 12.07 27.95
C ALA A 65 -16.68 12.32 26.52
N TYR A 66 -17.17 13.38 25.87
CA TYR A 66 -16.71 13.77 24.54
C TYR A 66 -15.21 14.14 24.54
N ARG A 67 -14.73 14.90 25.51
CA ARG A 67 -13.30 15.21 25.62
C ARG A 67 -12.46 13.96 25.84
N GLU A 68 -12.91 13.04 26.68
CA GLU A 68 -12.20 11.78 26.89
C GLU A 68 -12.14 10.96 25.59
N MET A 69 -13.25 10.86 24.87
CA MET A 69 -13.29 10.22 23.56
C MET A 69 -12.26 10.83 22.61
N VAL A 70 -12.20 12.16 22.51
CA VAL A 70 -11.23 12.86 21.66
C VAL A 70 -9.78 12.59 22.09
N TRP A 71 -9.50 12.55 23.40
CA TRP A 71 -8.16 12.23 23.89
C TRP A 71 -7.77 10.78 23.65
N ARG A 72 -8.67 9.82 23.88
CA ARG A 72 -8.42 8.40 23.55
C ARG A 72 -8.17 8.22 22.06
N GLN A 73 -8.98 8.89 21.22
CA GLN A 73 -8.76 8.88 19.77
C GLN A 73 -7.38 9.46 19.41
N ARG A 74 -6.95 10.54 20.05
CA ARG A 74 -5.62 11.12 19.83
C ARG A 74 -4.49 10.15 20.21
N VAL A 75 -4.66 9.39 21.27
CA VAL A 75 -3.71 8.33 21.69
C VAL A 75 -3.66 7.22 20.64
N ASN A 76 -4.82 6.78 20.14
CA ASN A 76 -4.90 5.79 19.05
C ASN A 76 -4.15 6.28 17.79
N GLU A 77 -4.40 7.52 17.37
CA GLU A 77 -3.73 8.13 16.22
C GLU A 77 -2.21 8.21 16.43
N ALA A 78 -1.76 8.64 17.60
CA ALA A 78 -0.34 8.72 17.93
C ALA A 78 0.31 7.32 17.95
N SER A 79 -0.41 6.29 18.40
CA SER A 79 0.08 4.92 18.39
C SER A 79 0.22 4.39 16.95
N VAL A 80 -0.78 4.61 16.12
CA VAL A 80 -0.79 4.23 14.69
C VAL A 80 0.33 4.95 13.92
N ALA A 81 0.55 6.24 14.20
CA ALA A 81 1.59 7.05 13.56
C ALA A 81 3.03 6.52 13.82
N ASN A 82 3.23 5.80 14.92
CA ASN A 82 4.53 5.21 15.27
C ASN A 82 4.72 3.76 14.77
N MET A 83 3.77 3.19 14.05
CA MET A 83 3.86 1.83 13.53
C MET A 83 4.18 1.83 12.04
N LEU A 84 5.30 1.22 11.64
CA LEU A 84 5.70 1.16 10.22
C LEU A 84 4.59 0.57 9.32
N ALA A 85 3.80 -0.36 9.82
CA ALA A 85 2.69 -0.98 9.11
C ALA A 85 1.55 0.00 8.78
N LEU A 86 1.30 0.98 9.65
CA LEU A 86 0.09 1.79 9.64
C LEU A 86 0.35 3.28 9.39
N ALA A 87 1.56 3.77 9.65
CA ALA A 87 1.95 5.16 9.46
C ALA A 87 1.80 5.60 7.99
N LYS A 88 1.44 6.86 7.79
CA LYS A 88 1.21 7.47 6.47
C LYS A 88 1.87 8.83 6.36
N GLY A 89 2.12 9.27 5.13
CA GLY A 89 2.62 10.61 4.85
C GLY A 89 3.90 10.94 5.61
N THR A 90 3.91 12.06 6.32
CA THR A 90 5.06 12.56 7.08
C THR A 90 5.45 11.68 8.28
N ASP A 91 4.50 10.99 8.91
CA ASP A 91 4.80 10.07 10.01
C ASP A 91 5.61 8.88 9.49
N LEU A 92 5.22 8.34 8.34
CA LEU A 92 5.99 7.28 7.68
C LEU A 92 7.37 7.77 7.23
N GLU A 93 7.51 9.00 6.75
CA GLU A 93 8.81 9.59 6.39
C GLU A 93 9.75 9.69 7.61
N ASN A 94 9.22 10.11 8.76
CA ASN A 94 9.98 10.15 10.01
C ASN A 94 10.42 8.75 10.47
N LEU A 95 9.55 7.75 10.36
CA LEU A 95 9.92 6.36 10.65
C LEU A 95 10.98 5.84 9.69
N ALA A 96 10.83 6.08 8.38
CA ALA A 96 11.78 5.66 7.35
C ALA A 96 13.17 6.32 7.54
N ALA A 97 13.20 7.55 8.06
CA ALA A 97 14.45 8.26 8.36
C ALA A 97 15.32 7.53 9.41
N ASN A 98 14.72 6.77 10.35
CA ASN A 98 15.46 5.94 11.30
C ASN A 98 16.26 4.83 10.60
N TYR A 99 15.87 4.45 9.40
CA TYR A 99 16.56 3.47 8.54
C TYR A 99 17.40 4.14 7.45
N ASN A 100 17.62 5.45 7.54
CA ASN A 100 18.32 6.25 6.53
C ASN A 100 17.65 6.19 5.13
N VAL A 101 16.33 6.01 5.09
CA VAL A 101 15.52 5.97 3.87
C VAL A 101 14.70 7.24 3.76
N LYS A 102 14.78 7.92 2.60
CA LYS A 102 14.00 9.13 2.31
C LYS A 102 13.03 8.85 1.18
N ARG A 103 11.87 9.53 1.19
CA ARG A 103 10.92 9.48 0.08
C ARG A 103 11.54 10.05 -1.19
N LEU A 104 11.47 9.29 -2.26
CA LEU A 104 12.05 9.65 -3.56
C LEU A 104 11.05 10.47 -4.40
N THR A 105 11.60 11.30 -5.29
CA THR A 105 10.82 11.99 -6.30
C THR A 105 10.83 11.19 -7.59
N ILE A 106 9.65 10.71 -8.04
CA ILE A 106 9.49 9.97 -9.30
C ILE A 106 9.59 10.94 -10.49
N GLN A 107 8.88 12.07 -10.38
CA GLN A 107 8.80 13.09 -11.43
C GLN A 107 8.85 14.47 -10.81
N LYS A 108 9.76 15.30 -11.31
CA LYS A 108 9.83 16.71 -10.91
C LYS A 108 8.67 17.50 -11.52
N ALA A 109 8.20 18.51 -10.79
CA ALA A 109 7.24 19.46 -11.36
C ALA A 109 7.83 20.17 -12.57
N ASN A 110 7.04 20.31 -13.63
CA ASN A 110 7.35 21.15 -14.77
C ASN A 110 6.14 22.07 -15.09
N PRO A 111 6.09 23.26 -14.49
CA PRO A 111 4.98 24.18 -14.69
C PRO A 111 4.96 24.80 -16.10
N SER A 112 6.07 24.72 -16.84
CA SER A 112 6.19 25.24 -18.20
C SER A 112 5.71 24.26 -19.26
N ALA A 113 5.42 23.00 -18.92
CA ALA A 113 4.84 22.04 -19.85
C ALA A 113 3.36 22.35 -20.11
N VAL A 114 2.85 21.90 -21.27
CA VAL A 114 1.43 22.05 -21.63
C VAL A 114 0.84 20.68 -21.92
N PRO A 115 -0.04 20.15 -21.03
CA PRO A 115 -0.45 20.70 -19.72
C PRO A 115 0.69 20.68 -18.68
N PRO A 116 0.61 21.51 -17.62
CA PRO A 116 1.62 21.52 -16.57
C PRO A 116 1.76 20.13 -15.90
N ILE A 117 3.00 19.72 -15.66
CA ILE A 117 3.32 18.43 -15.06
C ILE A 117 3.48 18.62 -13.56
N PRO A 118 2.65 17.97 -12.71
CA PRO A 118 2.79 18.04 -11.26
C PRO A 118 3.99 17.23 -10.77
N LYS A 119 4.48 17.57 -9.57
CA LYS A 119 5.47 16.74 -8.86
C LYS A 119 4.83 15.42 -8.46
N LEU A 120 5.47 14.32 -8.78
CA LEU A 120 5.06 12.98 -8.36
C LEU A 120 6.10 12.42 -7.39
N MET A 121 5.64 12.06 -6.20
CA MET A 121 6.46 11.42 -5.16
C MET A 121 6.19 9.93 -5.09
N GLU A 122 7.13 9.21 -4.52
CA GLU A 122 6.99 7.80 -4.15
C GLU A 122 5.78 7.58 -3.24
N SER A 123 5.04 6.48 -3.45
CA SER A 123 3.90 6.12 -2.61
C SER A 123 4.32 5.66 -1.21
N ASP A 124 3.38 5.71 -0.25
CA ASP A 124 3.63 5.21 1.10
C ASP A 124 4.01 3.71 1.09
N ASP A 125 3.39 2.92 0.23
CA ASP A 125 3.67 1.49 0.16
C ASP A 125 5.09 1.20 -0.35
N SER A 126 5.55 1.93 -1.38
CA SER A 126 6.92 1.80 -1.89
C SER A 126 7.96 2.26 -0.86
N LEU A 127 7.71 3.39 -0.19
CA LEU A 127 8.58 3.88 0.88
C LEU A 127 8.67 2.88 2.05
N ARG A 128 7.53 2.30 2.45
CA ARG A 128 7.45 1.30 3.51
C ARG A 128 8.24 0.03 3.16
N GLU A 129 8.08 -0.48 1.94
CA GLU A 129 8.88 -1.62 1.46
C GLU A 129 10.39 -1.33 1.50
N ARG A 130 10.81 -0.15 1.03
CA ARG A 130 12.24 0.22 1.07
C ARG A 130 12.74 0.38 2.51
N ALA A 131 11.93 0.91 3.41
CA ALA A 131 12.28 0.97 4.83
C ALA A 131 12.46 -0.43 5.45
N GLN A 132 11.60 -1.41 5.09
CA GLN A 132 11.78 -2.81 5.51
C GLN A 132 13.06 -3.44 4.93
N MET A 133 13.41 -3.10 3.70
CA MET A 133 14.61 -3.61 3.02
C MET A 133 15.90 -2.93 3.46
N ALA A 134 15.86 -1.86 4.24
CA ALA A 134 17.02 -1.03 4.54
C ALA A 134 18.19 -1.80 5.18
N TRP A 135 17.88 -2.79 6.01
CA TRP A 135 18.88 -3.65 6.64
C TRP A 135 19.66 -4.52 5.64
N GLU A 136 19.03 -4.90 4.54
CA GLU A 136 19.68 -5.65 3.46
C GLU A 136 20.76 -4.80 2.77
N GLY A 137 20.57 -3.48 2.73
CA GLY A 137 21.51 -2.52 2.17
C GLY A 137 22.80 -2.32 2.99
N LEU A 138 22.83 -2.79 4.24
CA LEU A 138 24.04 -2.70 5.08
C LEU A 138 25.07 -3.77 4.74
N SER A 139 24.70 -4.78 3.96
CA SER A 139 25.61 -5.85 3.58
C SER A 139 26.52 -5.44 2.41
N THR A 140 27.83 -5.49 2.63
CA THR A 140 28.85 -5.24 1.60
C THR A 140 29.26 -6.51 0.85
N ALA A 141 28.72 -7.68 1.24
CA ALA A 141 29.04 -8.96 0.62
C ALA A 141 28.27 -9.24 -0.69
N GLY A 142 27.43 -8.31 -1.14
CA GLY A 142 26.69 -8.41 -2.39
C GLY A 142 25.55 -9.44 -2.42
N PRO A 143 24.78 -9.65 -1.34
CA PRO A 143 23.60 -10.51 -1.44
C PRO A 143 22.58 -9.90 -2.40
N ARG A 144 21.75 -10.76 -3.00
CA ARG A 144 20.73 -10.34 -3.98
C ARG A 144 19.87 -9.18 -3.49
N ASN A 145 19.42 -9.24 -2.25
CA ASN A 145 18.55 -8.22 -1.67
C ASN A 145 19.24 -6.86 -1.49
N SER A 146 20.55 -6.84 -1.22
CA SER A 146 21.33 -5.60 -1.18
C SER A 146 21.32 -4.90 -2.53
N TYR A 147 21.56 -5.64 -3.63
CA TYR A 147 21.46 -5.09 -4.99
C TYR A 147 20.06 -4.54 -5.30
N ILE A 148 19.02 -5.26 -4.91
CA ILE A 148 17.62 -4.83 -5.11
C ILE A 148 17.34 -3.55 -4.33
N PHE A 149 17.70 -3.49 -3.05
CA PHE A 149 17.53 -2.30 -2.21
C PHE A 149 18.23 -1.08 -2.78
N HIS A 150 19.50 -1.24 -3.15
CA HIS A 150 20.29 -0.15 -3.72
C HIS A 150 19.78 0.28 -5.10
N ALA A 151 19.36 -0.64 -5.96
CA ALA A 151 18.74 -0.31 -7.25
C ALA A 151 17.47 0.51 -7.09
N ARG A 152 16.56 0.10 -6.18
CA ARG A 152 15.32 0.82 -5.87
C ARG A 152 15.57 2.16 -5.15
N SER A 153 16.71 2.33 -4.53
CA SER A 153 17.12 3.57 -3.84
C SER A 153 17.89 4.55 -4.72
N ALA A 154 18.33 4.11 -5.91
CA ALA A 154 19.14 4.93 -6.81
C ALA A 154 18.36 6.10 -7.43
N ASP A 155 17.11 5.87 -7.82
CA ASP A 155 16.22 6.89 -8.40
C ASP A 155 14.75 6.54 -8.13
N GLY A 156 13.90 7.55 -7.91
CA GLY A 156 12.47 7.38 -7.69
C GLY A 156 11.70 6.78 -8.87
N GLN A 157 12.28 6.81 -10.07
CA GLN A 157 11.69 6.18 -11.24
C GLN A 157 11.84 4.65 -11.25
N VAL A 158 12.61 4.06 -10.34
CA VAL A 158 12.72 2.60 -10.22
C VAL A 158 11.54 2.09 -9.40
N ALA A 159 10.58 1.43 -10.07
CA ALA A 159 9.42 0.82 -9.41
C ALA A 159 9.79 -0.50 -8.74
N ASP A 160 10.55 -1.32 -9.46
CA ASP A 160 10.95 -2.64 -8.99
C ASP A 160 12.31 -3.04 -9.59
N ALA A 161 13.02 -3.95 -8.92
CA ALA A 161 14.28 -4.47 -9.40
C ALA A 161 14.47 -5.93 -8.98
N THR A 162 15.16 -6.71 -9.81
CA THR A 162 15.63 -8.05 -9.45
C THR A 162 17.14 -8.15 -9.69
N ALA A 163 17.79 -9.02 -8.96
CA ALA A 163 19.23 -9.28 -9.10
C ALA A 163 19.50 -10.78 -9.20
N GLU A 164 20.30 -11.18 -10.16
CA GLU A 164 20.66 -12.57 -10.42
C GLU A 164 22.18 -12.67 -10.69
N SER A 165 22.75 -13.84 -10.41
CA SER A 165 24.13 -14.18 -10.76
C SER A 165 24.09 -15.39 -11.70
N PRO A 166 24.01 -15.16 -13.01
CA PRO A 166 23.97 -16.26 -13.98
C PRO A 166 25.28 -17.05 -14.06
N PHE A 167 26.40 -16.37 -13.86
CA PHE A 167 27.74 -16.95 -13.83
C PHE A 167 28.53 -16.42 -12.63
N PRO A 168 29.58 -17.13 -12.20
CA PRO A 168 30.48 -16.66 -11.13
C PRO A 168 31.02 -15.26 -11.41
N ALA A 169 31.00 -14.41 -10.39
CA ALA A 169 31.43 -13.01 -10.45
C ALA A 169 30.60 -12.12 -11.40
N GLU A 170 29.45 -12.55 -11.84
CA GLU A 170 28.49 -11.71 -12.60
C GLU A 170 27.27 -11.38 -11.75
N ALA A 171 26.91 -10.10 -11.75
CA ALA A 171 25.68 -9.60 -11.14
C ALA A 171 24.86 -8.90 -12.22
N VAL A 172 23.67 -9.44 -12.52
CA VAL A 172 22.71 -8.86 -13.47
C VAL A 172 21.55 -8.28 -12.69
N VAL A 173 21.38 -6.97 -12.77
CA VAL A 173 20.27 -6.25 -12.13
C VAL A 173 19.29 -5.83 -13.21
N THR A 174 18.04 -6.33 -13.11
CA THR A 174 16.94 -5.94 -14.00
C THR A 174 16.10 -4.89 -13.31
N VAL A 175 15.84 -3.79 -14.00
CA VAL A 175 15.16 -2.60 -13.49
C VAL A 175 13.84 -2.40 -14.23
N GLN A 176 12.77 -2.18 -13.47
CA GLN A 176 11.46 -1.77 -13.99
C GLN A 176 11.22 -0.29 -13.67
N SER A 177 10.78 0.48 -14.66
CA SER A 177 10.42 1.89 -14.47
C SER A 177 9.03 2.05 -13.84
N ALA A 178 8.87 3.08 -13.01
CA ALA A 178 7.57 3.52 -12.50
C ALA A 178 6.74 4.26 -13.58
N LEU A 179 7.39 4.78 -14.62
CA LEU A 179 6.75 5.55 -15.68
C LEU A 179 6.48 4.69 -16.91
N GLY A 180 5.51 5.12 -17.71
CA GLY A 180 5.14 4.44 -18.96
C GLY A 180 4.63 3.02 -18.74
N ASP A 181 5.06 2.09 -19.57
CA ASP A 181 4.72 0.66 -19.52
C ASP A 181 5.57 -0.16 -18.53
N GLY A 182 6.65 0.44 -17.99
CA GLY A 182 7.61 -0.22 -17.11
C GLY A 182 8.99 -0.41 -17.73
N TYR A 183 9.16 -0.10 -19.01
CA TYR A 183 10.48 -0.09 -19.63
C TYR A 183 11.39 0.97 -19.01
N ALA A 184 12.59 0.58 -18.62
CA ALA A 184 13.58 1.49 -18.05
C ALA A 184 14.43 2.08 -19.16
N PRO A 185 14.37 3.41 -19.41
CA PRO A 185 15.15 4.05 -20.48
C PRO A 185 16.66 4.02 -20.15
N PRO A 186 17.54 4.11 -21.17
CA PRO A 186 18.99 4.06 -20.98
C PRO A 186 19.53 5.07 -19.96
N ALA A 187 18.91 6.24 -19.87
CA ALA A 187 19.29 7.26 -18.88
C ALA A 187 19.07 6.78 -17.44
N LEU A 188 17.94 6.13 -17.16
CA LEU A 188 17.65 5.55 -15.85
C LEU A 188 18.60 4.39 -15.53
N LEU A 189 18.87 3.51 -16.50
CA LEU A 189 19.83 2.41 -16.35
C LEU A 189 21.23 2.92 -16.03
N ALA A 190 21.66 4.01 -16.65
CA ALA A 190 22.96 4.64 -16.37
C ALA A 190 23.04 5.18 -14.93
N ILE A 191 21.97 5.82 -14.43
CA ILE A 191 21.89 6.30 -13.04
C ILE A 191 22.01 5.12 -12.07
N VAL A 192 21.19 4.08 -12.28
CA VAL A 192 21.21 2.87 -11.42
C VAL A 192 22.57 2.19 -11.46
N LYS A 193 23.19 2.06 -12.65
CA LYS A 193 24.50 1.46 -12.81
C LYS A 193 25.58 2.26 -12.08
N ALA A 194 25.57 3.58 -12.20
CA ALA A 194 26.52 4.45 -11.50
C ALA A 194 26.36 4.31 -9.98
N TYR A 195 25.12 4.33 -9.48
CA TYR A 195 24.82 4.20 -8.06
C TYR A 195 25.26 2.84 -7.48
N LEU A 196 25.00 1.75 -8.21
CA LEU A 196 25.41 0.39 -7.81
C LEU A 196 26.91 0.13 -7.95
N SER A 197 27.63 0.90 -8.79
CA SER A 197 29.07 0.73 -9.02
C SER A 197 29.95 1.43 -7.99
N ASP A 198 29.34 2.12 -7.03
CA ASP A 198 30.05 2.76 -5.92
C ASP A 198 30.81 1.72 -5.08
N ASP A 199 32.02 2.06 -4.65
CA ASP A 199 32.89 1.16 -3.91
C ASP A 199 32.33 0.71 -2.57
N ASP A 200 31.44 1.52 -1.96
CA ASP A 200 30.74 1.19 -0.71
C ASP A 200 29.56 0.22 -0.90
N ARG A 201 29.15 -0.08 -2.14
CA ARG A 201 27.95 -0.88 -2.44
C ARG A 201 28.25 -2.15 -3.23
N ARG A 202 29.25 -2.13 -4.07
CA ARG A 202 29.57 -3.25 -4.94
C ARG A 202 30.77 -4.04 -4.42
N PRO A 203 30.65 -5.39 -4.29
CA PRO A 203 31.82 -6.24 -4.10
C PRO A 203 32.83 -6.06 -5.22
N VAL A 204 34.14 -6.04 -4.88
CA VAL A 204 35.22 -5.77 -5.83
C VAL A 204 35.27 -6.79 -6.98
N GLY A 205 34.85 -8.03 -6.73
CA GLY A 205 34.87 -9.11 -7.72
C GLY A 205 33.67 -9.13 -8.70
N ASP A 206 32.62 -8.36 -8.45
CA ASP A 206 31.37 -8.46 -9.22
C ASP A 206 31.42 -7.65 -10.51
N ARG A 207 31.08 -8.30 -11.62
CA ARG A 207 30.88 -7.68 -12.92
C ARG A 207 29.40 -7.30 -13.05
N LEU A 208 29.10 -6.04 -12.81
CA LEU A 208 27.74 -5.53 -12.79
C LEU A 208 27.21 -5.22 -14.19
N THR A 209 26.09 -5.82 -14.53
CA THR A 209 25.26 -5.48 -15.70
C THR A 209 23.90 -4.98 -15.21
N VAL A 210 23.43 -3.85 -15.74
CA VAL A 210 22.09 -3.30 -15.45
C VAL A 210 21.30 -3.28 -16.76
N GLN A 211 20.11 -3.88 -16.73
CA GLN A 211 19.24 -4.00 -17.91
C GLN A 211 17.79 -3.59 -17.58
N SER A 212 17.02 -3.27 -18.62
CA SER A 212 15.58 -2.99 -18.46
C SER A 212 14.79 -4.29 -18.33
N ALA A 213 13.68 -4.19 -17.60
CA ALA A 213 12.64 -5.21 -17.65
C ALA A 213 12.12 -5.43 -19.08
N GLU A 214 11.82 -6.67 -19.41
CA GLU A 214 11.03 -7.03 -20.58
C GLU A 214 9.54 -6.96 -20.20
N ILE A 215 8.76 -6.21 -20.98
CA ILE A 215 7.35 -5.96 -20.67
C ILE A 215 6.46 -6.93 -21.44
N ILE A 216 5.64 -7.69 -20.70
CA ILE A 216 4.61 -8.58 -21.27
C ILE A 216 3.29 -7.83 -21.25
N ASN A 217 2.88 -7.33 -22.41
CA ASN A 217 1.60 -6.65 -22.56
C ASN A 217 0.45 -7.68 -22.59
N TYR A 218 -0.62 -7.38 -21.83
CA TYR A 218 -1.84 -8.17 -21.84
C TYR A 218 -3.09 -7.30 -21.81
N GLN A 219 -4.22 -7.90 -22.12
CA GLN A 219 -5.53 -7.26 -22.11
C GLN A 219 -6.51 -8.13 -21.33
N VAL A 220 -7.43 -7.48 -20.62
CA VAL A 220 -8.53 -8.17 -19.97
C VAL A 220 -9.82 -7.79 -20.68
N LYS A 221 -10.47 -8.79 -21.29
CA LYS A 221 -11.81 -8.64 -21.88
C LYS A 221 -12.74 -9.59 -21.16
N ALA A 222 -13.81 -9.06 -20.57
CA ALA A 222 -14.73 -9.87 -19.79
C ALA A 222 -16.18 -9.46 -19.97
N LYS A 223 -17.07 -10.47 -19.97
CA LYS A 223 -18.51 -10.29 -19.83
C LYS A 223 -18.93 -10.53 -18.39
N ILE A 224 -19.57 -9.54 -17.79
CA ILE A 224 -20.04 -9.58 -16.41
C ILE A 224 -21.56 -9.75 -16.41
N PHE A 225 -22.02 -10.85 -15.79
CA PHE A 225 -23.43 -11.13 -15.59
C PHE A 225 -23.80 -10.75 -14.16
N LEU A 226 -24.81 -9.93 -14.00
CA LEU A 226 -25.28 -9.45 -12.70
C LEU A 226 -26.35 -10.37 -12.09
N LEU A 227 -26.49 -10.32 -10.78
CA LEU A 227 -27.57 -11.00 -10.06
C LEU A 227 -28.94 -10.39 -10.42
N THR A 228 -28.99 -9.06 -10.54
CA THR A 228 -30.20 -8.31 -10.90
C THR A 228 -29.82 -7.20 -11.86
N ALA A 229 -30.49 -7.11 -13.01
CA ALA A 229 -30.32 -5.99 -13.93
C ALA A 229 -31.14 -4.79 -13.42
N GLY A 230 -30.52 -3.62 -13.32
CA GLY A 230 -31.15 -2.43 -12.80
C GLY A 230 -30.30 -1.17 -12.95
N PRO A 231 -30.75 -0.04 -12.38
CA PRO A 231 -30.01 1.24 -12.45
C PRO A 231 -28.59 1.17 -11.86
N GLU A 232 -28.33 0.19 -10.97
CA GLU A 232 -27.05 -0.01 -10.30
C GLU A 232 -26.03 -0.77 -11.15
N SER A 233 -26.43 -1.29 -12.33
CA SER A 233 -25.55 -2.10 -13.19
C SER A 233 -24.27 -1.39 -13.59
N GLU A 234 -24.33 -0.10 -13.90
CA GLU A 234 -23.15 0.70 -14.23
C GLU A 234 -22.22 0.92 -13.04
N LEU A 235 -22.77 1.06 -11.83
CA LEU A 235 -21.99 1.22 -10.60
C LEU A 235 -21.22 -0.07 -10.27
N ILE A 236 -21.86 -1.22 -10.43
CA ILE A 236 -21.26 -2.54 -10.23
C ILE A 236 -20.13 -2.76 -11.24
N LEU A 237 -20.38 -2.43 -12.53
CA LEU A 237 -19.36 -2.53 -13.57
C LEU A 237 -18.15 -1.66 -13.26
N LYS A 238 -18.35 -0.42 -12.84
CA LYS A 238 -17.30 0.51 -12.45
C LYS A 238 -16.54 0.05 -11.19
N ALA A 239 -17.22 -0.56 -10.23
CA ALA A 239 -16.59 -1.15 -9.06
C ALA A 239 -15.68 -2.32 -9.45
N ALA A 240 -16.13 -3.20 -10.36
CA ALA A 240 -15.34 -4.30 -10.89
C ALA A 240 -14.11 -3.78 -11.65
N GLU A 241 -14.27 -2.76 -12.49
CA GLU A 241 -13.17 -2.12 -13.22
C GLU A 241 -12.14 -1.53 -12.25
N THR A 242 -12.59 -0.80 -11.24
CA THR A 242 -11.71 -0.20 -10.22
C THR A 242 -10.95 -1.26 -9.44
N SER A 243 -11.62 -2.36 -9.07
CA SER A 243 -11.03 -3.50 -8.38
C SER A 243 -9.95 -4.16 -9.25
N LEU A 244 -10.24 -4.38 -10.53
CA LEU A 244 -9.29 -4.97 -11.48
C LEU A 244 -8.11 -4.04 -11.80
N LEU A 245 -8.34 -2.73 -11.92
CA LEU A 245 -7.27 -1.73 -12.08
C LEU A 245 -6.30 -1.75 -10.91
N LYS A 246 -6.82 -1.81 -9.68
CA LYS A 246 -6.00 -1.93 -8.47
C LYS A 246 -5.14 -3.20 -8.52
N PHE A 247 -5.73 -4.32 -8.89
CA PHE A 247 -5.00 -5.57 -9.07
C PHE A 247 -3.91 -5.46 -10.14
N ALA A 248 -4.23 -4.93 -11.32
CA ALA A 248 -3.28 -4.77 -12.42
C ALA A 248 -2.06 -3.92 -11.99
N HIS A 249 -2.29 -2.85 -11.22
CA HIS A 249 -1.21 -2.06 -10.65
C HIS A 249 -0.36 -2.84 -9.64
N GLN A 250 -0.97 -3.63 -8.78
CA GLN A 250 -0.25 -4.45 -7.78
C GLN A 250 0.59 -5.55 -8.45
N ARG A 251 0.10 -6.11 -9.58
CA ARG A 251 0.80 -7.16 -10.32
C ARG A 251 1.85 -6.64 -11.30
N ARG A 252 1.90 -5.35 -11.54
CA ARG A 252 2.92 -4.73 -12.38
C ARG A 252 4.28 -4.73 -11.66
N ARG A 253 4.84 -5.93 -11.45
CA ARG A 253 6.15 -6.17 -10.81
C ARG A 253 6.87 -7.32 -11.49
N LEU A 254 8.18 -7.33 -11.36
CA LEU A 254 9.04 -8.36 -11.94
C LEU A 254 8.73 -9.76 -11.37
N GLY A 255 8.58 -10.73 -12.26
CA GLY A 255 8.39 -12.14 -11.89
C GLY A 255 7.02 -12.49 -11.33
N LEU A 256 6.04 -11.59 -11.40
CA LEU A 256 4.68 -11.90 -10.96
C LEU A 256 3.83 -12.43 -12.11
N GLU A 257 3.06 -13.46 -11.81
CA GLU A 257 2.08 -14.04 -12.72
C GLU A 257 0.72 -13.35 -12.63
N VAL A 258 -0.05 -13.42 -13.72
CA VAL A 258 -1.45 -13.00 -13.77
C VAL A 258 -2.27 -14.18 -14.27
N SER A 259 -2.88 -14.91 -13.33
CA SER A 259 -3.68 -16.09 -13.62
C SER A 259 -5.17 -15.78 -13.76
N GLU A 260 -5.89 -16.58 -14.53
CA GLU A 260 -7.33 -16.48 -14.75
C GLU A 260 -8.11 -16.44 -13.43
N SER A 261 -7.77 -17.32 -12.50
CA SER A 261 -8.46 -17.43 -11.20
C SER A 261 -8.40 -16.15 -10.39
N VAL A 262 -7.26 -15.45 -10.43
CA VAL A 262 -7.08 -14.19 -9.69
C VAL A 262 -7.82 -13.05 -10.38
N VAL A 263 -7.81 -12.97 -11.71
CA VAL A 263 -8.61 -12.00 -12.46
C VAL A 263 -10.10 -12.17 -12.14
N HIS A 264 -10.59 -13.42 -12.12
CA HIS A 264 -11.96 -13.73 -11.69
C HIS A 264 -12.25 -13.22 -10.26
N ALA A 265 -11.35 -13.44 -9.31
CA ALA A 265 -11.55 -13.02 -7.93
C ALA A 265 -11.74 -11.50 -7.79
N TYR A 266 -10.98 -10.70 -8.55
CA TYR A 266 -11.10 -9.24 -8.53
C TYR A 266 -12.29 -8.69 -9.32
N LEU A 267 -12.83 -9.45 -10.28
CA LEU A 267 -14.04 -9.08 -11.01
C LEU A 267 -15.33 -9.49 -10.30
N HIS A 268 -15.28 -10.44 -9.35
CA HIS A 268 -16.43 -10.85 -8.55
C HIS A 268 -16.65 -9.89 -7.36
N VAL A 269 -17.08 -8.66 -7.68
CA VAL A 269 -17.55 -7.71 -6.69
C VAL A 269 -19.00 -8.00 -6.30
N GLU A 270 -19.49 -7.36 -5.22
CA GLU A 270 -20.89 -7.50 -4.80
C GLU A 270 -21.85 -7.15 -5.96
N GLY A 271 -22.86 -8.00 -6.16
CA GLY A 271 -23.83 -7.87 -7.27
C GLY A 271 -23.45 -8.63 -8.56
N VAL A 272 -22.23 -9.15 -8.68
CA VAL A 272 -21.78 -9.96 -9.81
C VAL A 272 -22.18 -11.43 -9.59
N ARG A 273 -22.91 -12.02 -10.55
CA ARG A 273 -23.29 -13.45 -10.55
C ARG A 273 -22.24 -14.33 -11.22
N LYS A 274 -21.75 -13.90 -12.39
CA LYS A 274 -20.82 -14.69 -13.22
C LYS A 274 -19.93 -13.76 -14.04
N VAL A 275 -18.69 -14.16 -14.19
CA VAL A 275 -17.71 -13.52 -15.09
C VAL A 275 -17.28 -14.53 -16.14
N VAL A 276 -17.17 -14.09 -17.39
CA VAL A 276 -16.61 -14.87 -18.48
C VAL A 276 -15.51 -14.06 -19.14
N LEU A 277 -14.27 -14.57 -19.03
CA LEU A 277 -13.12 -13.98 -19.72
C LEU A 277 -13.09 -14.40 -21.18
N GLU A 278 -12.76 -13.47 -22.08
CA GLU A 278 -12.69 -13.72 -23.51
C GLU A 278 -11.22 -13.80 -23.95
N GLY A 279 -10.84 -14.96 -24.51
CA GLY A 279 -9.51 -15.16 -25.09
C GLY A 279 -8.35 -15.06 -24.07
N TRP A 280 -8.62 -15.32 -22.81
CA TRP A 280 -7.62 -15.22 -21.74
C TRP A 280 -6.56 -16.33 -21.87
N VAL A 281 -5.31 -15.93 -21.63
CA VAL A 281 -4.17 -16.84 -21.46
C VAL A 281 -3.39 -16.36 -20.25
N ASP A 282 -3.07 -17.28 -19.35
CA ASP A 282 -2.32 -16.97 -18.14
C ASP A 282 -0.94 -16.37 -18.47
N ILE A 283 -0.60 -15.30 -17.79
CA ILE A 283 0.67 -14.60 -17.94
C ILE A 283 1.64 -15.13 -16.89
N VAL A 284 2.67 -15.84 -17.35
CA VAL A 284 3.75 -16.34 -16.49
C VAL A 284 5.01 -15.55 -16.79
N ALA A 285 5.31 -14.56 -15.93
CA ALA A 285 6.49 -13.73 -16.09
C ALA A 285 7.72 -14.38 -15.44
N THR A 286 8.84 -14.33 -16.15
CA THR A 286 10.15 -14.66 -15.58
C THR A 286 10.66 -13.51 -14.69
N LYS A 287 11.74 -13.73 -13.95
CA LYS A 287 12.34 -12.70 -13.07
C LYS A 287 12.81 -11.43 -13.82
N TYR A 288 12.93 -11.47 -15.12
CA TYR A 288 13.32 -10.34 -15.97
C TYR A 288 12.12 -9.67 -16.64
N GLN A 289 10.94 -10.24 -16.48
CA GLN A 289 9.72 -9.83 -17.14
C GLN A 289 8.72 -9.26 -16.14
N ALA A 290 7.97 -8.25 -16.58
CA ALA A 290 6.89 -7.66 -15.83
C ALA A 290 5.60 -7.59 -16.65
N PRO A 291 4.43 -8.02 -16.13
CA PRO A 291 3.16 -7.90 -16.83
C PRO A 291 2.69 -6.44 -16.83
N TYR A 292 2.14 -6.00 -17.96
CA TYR A 292 1.54 -4.67 -18.12
C TYR A 292 0.17 -4.77 -18.79
N CYS A 293 -0.87 -4.36 -18.06
CA CYS A 293 -2.23 -4.32 -18.60
C CYS A 293 -2.41 -3.08 -19.50
N THR A 294 -2.66 -3.33 -20.79
CA THR A 294 -2.85 -2.26 -21.78
C THR A 294 -4.30 -1.88 -21.99
N LEU A 295 -5.24 -2.79 -21.70
CA LEU A 295 -6.67 -2.57 -21.88
C LEU A 295 -7.47 -3.39 -20.87
N ILE A 296 -8.46 -2.77 -20.27
CA ILE A 296 -9.54 -3.42 -19.53
C ILE A 296 -10.84 -3.08 -20.26
N ASP A 297 -11.51 -4.10 -20.80
CA ASP A 297 -12.75 -3.98 -21.54
C ASP A 297 -13.80 -4.89 -20.86
N LEU A 298 -14.71 -4.26 -20.14
CA LEU A 298 -15.75 -4.94 -19.38
C LEU A 298 -17.12 -4.62 -19.98
N ALA A 299 -17.85 -5.65 -20.40
CA ALA A 299 -19.19 -5.53 -20.93
C ALA A 299 -20.22 -6.25 -20.04
N LEU A 300 -21.44 -5.73 -19.99
CA LEU A 300 -22.55 -6.44 -19.39
C LEU A 300 -22.95 -7.62 -20.28
N GLY A 301 -23.01 -8.81 -19.68
CA GLY A 301 -23.55 -9.99 -20.34
C GLY A 301 -25.08 -9.93 -20.36
N VAL A 302 -25.66 -10.14 -21.53
CA VAL A 302 -27.11 -10.33 -21.69
C VAL A 302 -27.35 -11.84 -21.74
N GLU A 303 -28.30 -12.35 -20.96
CA GLU A 303 -28.79 -13.75 -21.08
C GLU A 303 -29.73 -13.93 -22.24
#